data_6b9826698017834af149a9bf3ed0bfcf
#
_entry.id   6b9826698017834af149a9bf3ed0bfcf
#
_cell.length_a   1.000
_cell.length_b   1.000
_cell.length_c   1.000
_cell.angle_alpha   90.00
_cell.angle_beta   90.00
_cell.angle_gamma   90.00
#
_symmetry.space_group_name_H-M   'P 1'
#
loop_
_entity.id
_entity.type
_entity.pdbx_description
1 polymer ?
#
loop_
_entity_poly.entity_id
_entity_poly.type
_entity_poly.pdbx_seq_one_letter_code
_entity_poly.pdbx_strand_id
1 'polypeptide(L)'
;DRVMGMVELRGIVNELIEYQLEDYPDEMITQKQAELNDAYDAFAAKNGLINNRANGQAFADDSSYYLLCSLENVDEDGNLKSKADMFTKRTIKPERRVTSVDTPSEALAISIGERGKVDLPFMAQLLGTPGEYDAIQAELRGVIFKDPMAPDAVEVGWQTADDYLSGDVRSKLRVAQMAADRDSSFHINVEALQKAQPKDLDASEIDVRLGATWIDADYIQQFMEETFETPYYLRRSIEVKFSELTAEWRINGKSSPNYNDVAAYVTYGTERANAYRILEETLNLKDIRIYDTIEDADGKQKRVLNKKETTLAQQKQQAIKDAFRDWIWRDPHRRETLSTKYNELFNSTRPREYDGSHIRFGGMNPDITLSVTTREMLSLMCYMVEIRCLHTKLVRARPSRWLHRLWRVNGLD
;
A
#
# COMPACT_ATOMS: atom_id res chain seq x y z
N ASP A 1 11.16 -0.35 49.27
CA ASP A 1 12.57 -0.28 48.95
C ASP A 1 12.88 -0.57 47.48
N ARG A 2 12.37 -1.69 46.88
CA ARG A 2 12.59 -2.05 45.46
C ARG A 2 12.11 -0.99 44.50
N VAL A 3 10.82 -0.57 44.64
CA VAL A 3 10.23 0.45 43.77
C VAL A 3 10.98 1.78 43.89
N MET A 4 11.36 2.17 45.08
CA MET A 4 12.14 3.41 45.30
C MET A 4 13.49 3.38 44.62
N GLY A 5 14.24 2.25 44.75
CA GLY A 5 15.51 2.12 44.03
C GLY A 5 15.38 2.10 42.50
N MET A 6 14.32 1.50 41.97
CA MET A 6 14.06 1.54 40.52
C MET A 6 13.61 2.95 40.03
N VAL A 7 12.87 3.70 40.86
CA VAL A 7 12.53 5.10 40.58
C VAL A 7 13.78 5.98 40.57
N GLU A 8 14.69 5.77 41.51
CA GLU A 8 15.99 6.46 41.55
C GLU A 8 16.82 6.15 40.29
N LEU A 9 17.01 4.88 39.96
CA LEU A 9 17.69 4.47 38.71
C LEU A 9 17.05 5.11 37.48
N ARG A 10 15.71 5.11 37.38
CA ARG A 10 14.99 5.75 36.31
C ARG A 10 15.31 7.25 36.20
N GLY A 11 15.36 7.94 37.32
CA GLY A 11 15.73 9.35 37.37
C GLY A 11 17.11 9.60 36.79
N ILE A 12 18.13 8.86 37.28
CA ILE A 12 19.51 8.99 36.82
C ILE A 12 19.66 8.64 35.34
N VAL A 13 19.00 7.57 34.86
CA VAL A 13 19.01 7.18 33.44
C VAL A 13 18.40 8.26 32.56
N ASN A 14 17.27 8.82 32.95
CA ASN A 14 16.60 9.88 32.17
C ASN A 14 17.48 11.14 32.10
N GLU A 15 18.08 11.55 33.21
CA GLU A 15 19.02 12.69 33.22
C GLU A 15 20.27 12.41 32.38
N LEU A 16 20.80 11.18 32.41
CA LEU A 16 21.94 10.80 31.56
C LEU A 16 21.56 10.81 30.08
N ILE A 17 20.35 10.40 29.71
CA ILE A 17 19.83 10.50 28.34
C ILE A 17 19.72 11.97 27.93
N GLU A 18 19.16 12.82 28.78
CA GLU A 18 19.03 14.27 28.55
C GLU A 18 20.39 14.93 28.35
N TYR A 19 21.37 14.63 29.21
CA TYR A 19 22.74 15.14 29.09
C TYR A 19 23.39 14.75 27.76
N GLN A 20 23.13 13.51 27.28
CA GLN A 20 23.67 13.05 26.00
C GLN A 20 22.96 13.70 24.80
N LEU A 21 21.64 13.94 24.90
CA LEU A 21 20.84 14.58 23.84
C LEU A 21 21.17 16.08 23.69
N GLU A 22 21.40 16.76 24.81
CA GLU A 22 21.70 18.20 24.83
C GLU A 22 23.21 18.51 24.65
N ASP A 23 24.02 17.50 24.35
CA ASP A 23 25.46 17.61 24.07
C ASP A 23 26.27 18.21 25.25
N TYR A 24 25.95 17.81 26.48
CA TYR A 24 26.74 18.20 27.62
C TYR A 24 28.18 17.69 27.51
N PRO A 25 29.18 18.37 28.17
CA PRO A 25 30.57 17.97 28.18
C PRO A 25 30.75 16.55 28.65
N ASP A 26 31.72 15.81 28.08
CA ASP A 26 31.97 14.38 28.39
C ASP A 26 32.29 14.18 29.88
N GLU A 27 32.88 15.16 30.56
CA GLU A 27 33.15 15.15 32.00
C GLU A 27 31.86 15.00 32.82
N MET A 28 30.80 15.77 32.46
CA MET A 28 29.52 15.67 33.14
C MET A 28 28.80 14.38 32.86
N ILE A 29 28.92 13.86 31.64
CA ILE A 29 28.39 12.56 31.26
C ILE A 29 29.09 11.45 32.05
N THR A 30 30.41 11.50 32.14
CA THR A 30 31.20 10.53 32.91
C THR A 30 30.87 10.56 34.39
N GLN A 31 30.65 11.75 34.97
CA GLN A 31 30.21 11.89 36.36
C GLN A 31 28.83 11.26 36.58
N LYS A 32 27.90 11.48 35.64
CA LYS A 32 26.55 10.90 35.72
C LYS A 32 26.55 9.39 35.49
N GLN A 33 27.48 8.86 34.68
CA GLN A 33 27.70 7.43 34.51
C GLN A 33 28.25 6.80 35.81
N ALA A 34 29.14 7.49 36.52
CA ALA A 34 29.62 7.01 37.83
C ALA A 34 28.47 6.94 38.84
N GLU A 35 27.63 7.98 38.92
CA GLU A 35 26.43 8.00 39.77
C GLU A 35 25.49 6.83 39.42
N LEU A 36 25.26 6.57 38.14
CA LEU A 36 24.45 5.44 37.66
C LEU A 36 25.05 4.08 38.07
N ASN A 37 26.37 3.94 37.97
CA ASN A 37 27.08 2.72 38.40
C ASN A 37 26.89 2.48 39.89
N ASP A 38 27.12 3.49 40.74
CA ASP A 38 27.01 3.38 42.18
C ASP A 38 25.58 3.04 42.60
N ALA A 39 24.58 3.71 42.04
CA ALA A 39 23.17 3.45 42.32
C ALA A 39 22.73 2.05 41.86
N TYR A 40 23.19 1.62 40.68
CA TYR A 40 22.93 0.26 40.18
C TYR A 40 23.54 -0.82 41.05
N ASP A 41 24.81 -0.68 41.43
CA ASP A 41 25.53 -1.68 42.27
C ASP A 41 24.90 -1.79 43.65
N ALA A 42 24.48 -0.65 44.23
CA ALA A 42 23.75 -0.63 45.51
C ALA A 42 22.36 -1.31 45.37
N PHE A 43 21.65 -1.05 44.29
CA PHE A 43 20.37 -1.69 44.00
C PHE A 43 20.52 -3.20 43.78
N ALA A 44 21.45 -3.61 42.91
CA ALA A 44 21.68 -5.01 42.58
C ALA A 44 22.11 -5.85 43.76
N ALA A 45 22.96 -5.30 44.64
CA ALA A 45 23.40 -5.97 45.85
C ALA A 45 22.25 -6.25 46.83
N LYS A 46 21.25 -5.38 46.90
CA LYS A 46 20.10 -5.50 47.81
C LYS A 46 18.91 -6.25 47.24
N ASN A 47 18.61 -6.03 45.95
CA ASN A 47 17.36 -6.47 45.32
C ASN A 47 17.56 -7.47 44.18
N GLY A 48 18.83 -7.80 43.83
CA GLY A 48 19.16 -8.60 42.67
C GLY A 48 19.02 -7.83 41.34
N LEU A 49 19.16 -8.53 40.21
CA LEU A 49 19.09 -7.93 38.88
C LEU A 49 17.75 -7.28 38.59
N ILE A 50 17.74 -6.20 37.80
CA ILE A 50 16.52 -5.51 37.34
C ILE A 50 15.61 -6.49 36.59
N ASN A 51 16.21 -7.35 35.74
CA ASN A 51 15.51 -8.37 34.99
C ASN A 51 14.97 -9.53 35.84
N ASN A 52 15.18 -9.54 37.15
CA ASN A 52 14.62 -10.55 38.04
C ASN A 52 13.08 -10.44 38.11
N ARG A 53 12.44 -11.60 38.15
CA ARG A 53 10.96 -11.71 38.19
C ARG A 53 10.32 -10.86 39.30
N ALA A 54 10.96 -10.80 40.48
CA ALA A 54 10.41 -10.03 41.61
C ALA A 54 10.48 -8.51 41.39
N ASN A 55 11.51 -8.02 40.70
CA ASN A 55 11.65 -6.62 40.31
C ASN A 55 10.70 -6.30 39.16
N GLY A 56 10.56 -7.22 38.18
CA GLY A 56 9.62 -7.11 37.09
C GLY A 56 8.17 -6.97 37.56
N GLN A 57 7.75 -7.79 38.52
CA GLN A 57 6.40 -7.70 39.08
C GLN A 57 6.16 -6.41 39.87
N ALA A 58 7.16 -5.89 40.55
CA ALA A 58 7.06 -4.66 41.34
C ALA A 58 6.98 -3.38 40.47
N PHE A 59 7.45 -3.44 39.21
CA PHE A 59 7.56 -2.29 38.31
C PHE A 59 6.90 -2.50 36.94
N ALA A 60 6.10 -3.55 36.80
CA ALA A 60 5.46 -3.96 35.53
C ALA A 60 4.56 -2.89 34.92
N ASP A 61 3.91 -2.07 35.74
CA ASP A 61 2.99 -1.03 35.30
C ASP A 61 3.70 0.29 34.91
N ASP A 62 5.00 0.40 35.16
CA ASP A 62 5.79 1.58 34.78
C ASP A 62 6.30 1.43 33.34
N SER A 63 6.01 2.43 32.51
CA SER A 63 6.44 2.44 31.10
C SER A 63 7.95 2.42 30.90
N SER A 64 8.71 2.85 31.92
CA SER A 64 10.19 2.87 31.91
C SER A 64 10.82 1.54 32.34
N TYR A 65 10.04 0.53 32.70
CA TYR A 65 10.58 -0.76 33.13
C TYR A 65 11.52 -1.37 32.09
N TYR A 66 11.12 -1.37 30.82
CA TYR A 66 11.94 -1.91 29.74
C TYR A 66 13.23 -1.11 29.48
N LEU A 67 13.20 0.20 29.71
CA LEU A 67 14.39 1.03 29.65
C LEU A 67 15.39 0.61 30.75
N LEU A 68 14.91 0.36 31.97
CA LEU A 68 15.75 -0.11 33.07
C LEU A 68 16.28 -1.53 32.80
N CYS A 69 15.45 -2.41 32.24
CA CYS A 69 15.90 -3.75 31.84
C CYS A 69 17.02 -3.73 30.82
N SER A 70 17.10 -2.72 29.96
CA SER A 70 18.15 -2.55 28.95
C SER A 70 19.50 -2.18 29.53
N LEU A 71 19.59 -1.86 30.83
CA LEU A 71 20.86 -1.65 31.54
C LEU A 71 21.64 -2.94 31.79
N GLU A 72 20.98 -4.10 31.67
CA GLU A 72 21.55 -5.40 31.91
C GLU A 72 21.59 -6.24 30.63
N ASN A 73 22.76 -6.74 30.27
CA ASN A 73 22.93 -7.79 29.29
C ASN A 73 22.88 -9.13 30.01
N VAL A 74 21.81 -9.88 29.90
CA VAL A 74 21.63 -11.18 30.55
C VAL A 74 21.81 -12.32 29.56
N ASP A 75 22.27 -13.46 30.04
CA ASP A 75 22.37 -14.71 29.28
C ASP A 75 21.01 -15.44 29.19
N GLU A 76 20.98 -16.59 28.54
CA GLU A 76 19.77 -17.41 28.37
C GLU A 76 19.23 -17.94 29.71
N ASP A 77 20.10 -18.08 30.72
CA ASP A 77 19.77 -18.55 32.07
C ASP A 77 19.33 -17.39 32.99
N GLY A 78 19.38 -16.13 32.51
CA GLY A 78 18.98 -14.95 33.26
C GLY A 78 20.08 -14.39 34.18
N ASN A 79 21.34 -14.81 34.02
CA ASN A 79 22.48 -14.25 34.76
C ASN A 79 23.06 -13.03 34.05
N LEU A 80 23.62 -12.11 34.82
CA LEU A 80 24.25 -10.92 34.27
C LEU A 80 25.54 -11.29 33.52
N LYS A 81 25.54 -11.07 32.19
CA LYS A 81 26.70 -11.20 31.34
C LYS A 81 27.59 -9.96 31.39
N SER A 82 26.98 -8.78 31.31
CA SER A 82 27.64 -7.48 31.39
C SER A 82 26.64 -6.37 31.68
N LYS A 83 27.10 -5.24 32.18
CA LYS A 83 26.35 -4.00 32.19
C LYS A 83 26.28 -3.44 30.77
N ALA A 84 25.23 -2.68 30.44
CA ALA A 84 25.08 -2.04 29.13
C ALA A 84 26.15 -0.95 28.90
N ASP A 85 26.38 -0.62 27.62
CA ASP A 85 27.38 0.39 27.25
C ASP A 85 27.07 1.80 27.82
N MET A 86 25.85 2.08 28.20
CA MET A 86 25.44 3.33 28.84
C MET A 86 26.21 3.65 30.12
N PHE A 87 26.68 2.66 30.84
CA PHE A 87 27.47 2.84 32.06
C PHE A 87 28.92 3.37 31.81
N THR A 88 29.41 3.19 30.59
CA THR A 88 30.84 3.46 30.31
C THR A 88 31.09 4.29 29.07
N LYS A 89 30.09 4.34 28.15
CA LYS A 89 30.25 5.01 26.86
C LYS A 89 29.09 5.99 26.63
N ARG A 90 29.36 7.02 25.82
CA ARG A 90 28.28 7.86 25.28
C ARG A 90 27.54 7.03 24.25
N THR A 91 26.26 6.72 24.52
CA THR A 91 25.41 5.87 23.67
C THR A 91 24.52 6.67 22.72
N ILE A 92 24.25 7.94 23.07
CA ILE A 92 23.42 8.85 22.28
C ILE A 92 24.33 9.99 21.82
N LYS A 93 24.37 10.20 20.50
CA LYS A 93 25.01 11.38 19.92
C LYS A 93 23.91 12.40 19.63
N PRO A 94 24.12 13.69 19.96
CA PRO A 94 23.16 14.72 19.62
C PRO A 94 22.98 14.72 18.10
N GLU A 95 21.74 14.92 17.67
CA GLU A 95 21.41 15.02 16.26
C GLU A 95 21.97 16.34 15.73
N ARG A 96 23.15 16.30 15.12
CA ARG A 96 23.72 17.47 14.44
C ARG A 96 22.89 17.77 13.22
N ARG A 97 22.07 18.80 13.30
CA ARG A 97 21.39 19.33 12.11
C ARG A 97 22.45 19.76 11.11
N VAL A 98 22.37 19.18 9.93
CA VAL A 98 23.23 19.61 8.82
C VAL A 98 22.78 21.00 8.38
N THR A 99 23.64 21.98 8.48
CA THR A 99 23.34 23.37 8.16
C THR A 99 23.81 23.78 6.75
N SER A 100 24.71 23.01 6.14
CA SER A 100 25.21 23.23 4.79
C SER A 100 25.63 21.93 4.13
N VAL A 101 25.50 21.89 2.81
CA VAL A 101 25.90 20.77 1.95
C VAL A 101 26.54 21.30 0.66
N ASP A 102 27.29 20.44 0.00
CA ASP A 102 28.05 20.81 -1.21
C ASP A 102 27.29 20.44 -2.50
N THR A 103 26.36 19.48 -2.46
CA THR A 103 25.68 18.98 -3.66
C THR A 103 24.14 18.99 -3.54
N PRO A 104 23.42 19.26 -4.65
CA PRO A 104 21.96 19.15 -4.70
C PRO A 104 21.41 17.77 -4.31
N SER A 105 22.15 16.69 -4.57
CA SER A 105 21.76 15.33 -4.18
C SER A 105 21.79 15.15 -2.66
N GLU A 106 22.78 15.73 -1.96
CA GLU A 106 22.81 15.73 -0.48
C GLU A 106 21.69 16.61 0.09
N ALA A 107 21.48 17.80 -0.51
CA ALA A 107 20.38 18.68 -0.12
C ALA A 107 19.01 17.96 -0.25
N LEU A 108 18.81 17.19 -1.32
CA LEU A 108 17.60 16.40 -1.54
C LEU A 108 17.44 15.34 -0.45
N ALA A 109 18.50 14.59 -0.12
CA ALA A 109 18.44 13.56 0.90
C ALA A 109 18.06 14.12 2.28
N ILE A 110 18.62 15.30 2.63
CA ILE A 110 18.28 15.99 3.88
C ILE A 110 16.85 16.54 3.84
N SER A 111 16.45 17.13 2.69
CA SER A 111 15.09 17.64 2.51
C SER A 111 14.05 16.53 2.70
N ILE A 112 14.28 15.34 2.14
CA ILE A 112 13.40 14.19 2.33
C ILE A 112 13.44 13.71 3.78
N GLY A 113 14.62 13.62 4.40
CA GLY A 113 14.78 13.17 5.78
C GLY A 113 14.15 14.11 6.83
N GLU A 114 14.29 15.43 6.67
CA GLU A 114 13.79 16.41 7.65
C GLU A 114 12.39 16.95 7.33
N ARG A 115 12.05 17.10 6.05
CA ARG A 115 10.79 17.72 5.58
C ARG A 115 9.79 16.74 5.02
N GLY A 116 10.21 15.51 4.71
CA GLY A 116 9.38 14.46 4.09
C GLY A 116 8.96 14.77 2.64
N LYS A 117 9.61 15.75 1.98
CA LYS A 117 9.28 16.19 0.63
C LYS A 117 10.46 16.88 -0.03
N VAL A 118 10.37 17.04 -1.33
CA VAL A 118 11.29 17.93 -2.09
C VAL A 118 10.92 19.38 -1.80
N ASP A 119 11.75 20.07 -1.03
CA ASP A 119 11.57 21.48 -0.63
C ASP A 119 12.71 22.32 -1.20
N LEU A 120 12.53 22.86 -2.42
CA LEU A 120 13.56 23.62 -3.11
C LEU A 120 14.09 24.82 -2.31
N PRO A 121 13.25 25.63 -1.62
CA PRO A 121 13.74 26.71 -0.76
C PRO A 121 14.69 26.21 0.34
N PHE A 122 14.35 25.11 0.99
CA PHE A 122 15.19 24.52 2.03
C PHE A 122 16.51 23.96 1.44
N MET A 123 16.43 23.29 0.30
CA MET A 123 17.62 22.77 -0.40
C MET A 123 18.56 23.91 -0.83
N ALA A 124 18.02 24.99 -1.38
CA ALA A 124 18.80 26.18 -1.76
C ALA A 124 19.46 26.87 -0.53
N GLN A 125 18.77 26.87 0.61
CA GLN A 125 19.34 27.36 1.87
C GLN A 125 20.53 26.52 2.33
N LEU A 126 20.41 25.17 2.26
CA LEU A 126 21.50 24.25 2.61
C LEU A 126 22.72 24.40 1.69
N LEU A 127 22.49 24.70 0.41
CA LEU A 127 23.56 24.94 -0.59
C LEU A 127 24.16 26.34 -0.51
N GLY A 128 23.62 27.25 0.33
CA GLY A 128 24.09 28.62 0.45
C GLY A 128 23.69 29.51 -0.73
N THR A 129 22.75 29.10 -1.58
CA THR A 129 22.26 29.83 -2.76
C THR A 129 20.75 30.10 -2.68
N PRO A 130 20.25 30.79 -1.65
CA PRO A 130 18.82 31.00 -1.45
C PRO A 130 18.22 31.78 -2.66
N GLY A 131 17.12 31.18 -3.22
CA GLY A 131 16.42 31.73 -4.38
C GLY A 131 16.94 31.28 -5.75
N GLU A 132 18.05 30.55 -5.83
CA GLU A 132 18.58 30.00 -7.06
C GLU A 132 18.19 28.53 -7.20
N TYR A 133 17.11 28.24 -7.92
CA TYR A 133 16.58 26.87 -8.05
C TYR A 133 17.01 26.19 -9.35
N ASP A 134 17.41 26.95 -10.38
CA ASP A 134 17.69 26.39 -11.71
C ASP A 134 18.86 25.39 -11.70
N ALA A 135 19.91 25.66 -10.94
CA ALA A 135 21.05 24.77 -10.79
C ALA A 135 20.64 23.44 -10.12
N ILE A 136 19.80 23.52 -9.10
CA ILE A 136 19.25 22.34 -8.37
C ILE A 136 18.40 21.50 -9.32
N GLN A 137 17.50 22.12 -10.07
CA GLN A 137 16.63 21.46 -11.03
C GLN A 137 17.42 20.80 -12.17
N ALA A 138 18.46 21.47 -12.67
CA ALA A 138 19.29 20.95 -13.74
C ALA A 138 20.10 19.72 -13.30
N GLU A 139 20.68 19.73 -12.10
CA GLU A 139 21.46 18.60 -11.58
C GLU A 139 20.59 17.42 -11.17
N LEU A 140 19.41 17.70 -10.63
CA LEU A 140 18.45 16.67 -10.22
C LEU A 140 17.47 16.27 -11.33
N ARG A 141 17.78 16.63 -12.58
CA ARG A 141 16.95 16.30 -13.73
C ARG A 141 16.76 14.78 -13.86
N GLY A 142 15.50 14.33 -13.84
CA GLY A 142 15.15 12.90 -13.87
C GLY A 142 15.17 12.21 -12.50
N VAL A 143 15.66 12.89 -11.44
CA VAL A 143 15.58 12.46 -10.04
C VAL A 143 14.36 13.07 -9.37
N ILE A 144 14.07 14.34 -9.69
CA ILE A 144 12.85 15.03 -9.25
C ILE A 144 12.03 15.46 -10.46
N PHE A 145 10.71 15.50 -10.29
CA PHE A 145 9.75 15.92 -11.31
C PHE A 145 8.78 16.94 -10.74
N LYS A 146 8.46 17.96 -11.53
CA LYS A 146 7.40 18.92 -11.19
C LYS A 146 6.05 18.32 -11.58
N ASP A 147 5.09 18.30 -10.67
CA ASP A 147 3.72 17.90 -10.97
C ASP A 147 3.03 18.99 -11.79
N PRO A 148 2.55 18.67 -13.01
CA PRO A 148 1.84 19.64 -13.85
C PRO A 148 0.53 20.17 -13.24
N MET A 149 -0.04 19.45 -12.26
CA MET A 149 -1.26 19.85 -11.56
C MET A 149 -0.98 20.76 -10.36
N ALA A 150 0.29 20.91 -9.97
CA ALA A 150 0.67 21.81 -8.89
C ALA A 150 0.50 23.29 -9.28
N PRO A 151 0.40 24.19 -8.28
CA PRO A 151 0.41 25.62 -8.53
C PRO A 151 1.59 26.06 -9.39
N ASP A 152 1.38 27.09 -10.24
CA ASP A 152 2.40 27.64 -11.12
C ASP A 152 3.41 28.50 -10.34
N ALA A 153 4.09 27.88 -9.37
CA ALA A 153 5.18 28.45 -8.61
C ALA A 153 6.40 27.53 -8.73
N VAL A 154 7.58 28.10 -8.96
CA VAL A 154 8.82 27.35 -9.18
C VAL A 154 9.17 26.44 -8.00
N GLU A 155 8.80 26.87 -6.80
CA GLU A 155 9.17 26.25 -5.52
C GLU A 155 8.30 25.05 -5.13
N VAL A 156 7.14 24.87 -5.74
CA VAL A 156 6.09 23.96 -5.27
C VAL A 156 5.83 22.85 -6.28
N GLY A 157 5.38 21.71 -5.78
CA GLY A 157 4.89 20.59 -6.62
C GLY A 157 6.00 19.68 -7.13
N TRP A 158 7.18 19.74 -6.52
CA TRP A 158 8.26 18.80 -6.82
C TRP A 158 8.11 17.50 -6.06
N GLN A 159 8.29 16.40 -6.76
CA GLN A 159 8.21 15.03 -6.24
C GLN A 159 9.46 14.26 -6.66
N THR A 160 9.85 13.26 -5.88
CA THR A 160 10.92 12.34 -6.28
C THR A 160 10.44 11.42 -7.41
N ALA A 161 11.37 10.85 -8.17
CA ALA A 161 11.04 9.97 -9.29
C ALA A 161 10.19 8.77 -8.86
N ASP A 162 10.52 8.13 -7.73
CA ASP A 162 9.80 7.00 -7.16
C ASP A 162 8.36 7.37 -6.75
N ASP A 163 8.10 8.60 -6.32
CA ASP A 163 6.79 9.11 -5.98
C ASP A 163 6.00 9.52 -7.24
N TYR A 164 6.63 10.31 -8.12
CA TYR A 164 5.97 10.79 -9.34
C TYR A 164 5.61 9.65 -10.31
N LEU A 165 6.51 8.69 -10.50
CA LEU A 165 6.35 7.56 -11.44
C LEU A 165 5.60 6.36 -10.83
N SER A 166 4.84 6.58 -9.77
CA SER A 166 3.99 5.61 -9.09
C SER A 166 2.51 6.05 -9.08
N GLY A 167 1.61 5.21 -8.60
CA GLY A 167 0.18 5.46 -8.62
C GLY A 167 -0.41 5.34 -10.02
N ASP A 168 -1.43 6.13 -10.35
CA ASP A 168 -2.08 6.11 -11.68
C ASP A 168 -1.19 6.77 -12.75
N VAL A 169 -0.23 6.02 -13.26
CA VAL A 169 0.75 6.50 -14.25
C VAL A 169 0.14 6.77 -15.63
N ARG A 170 -1.02 6.15 -15.95
CA ARG A 170 -1.71 6.42 -17.23
C ARG A 170 -2.37 7.80 -17.21
N SER A 171 -3.07 8.14 -16.15
CA SER A 171 -3.64 9.48 -15.98
C SER A 171 -2.57 10.55 -15.87
N LYS A 172 -1.48 10.28 -15.13
CA LYS A 172 -0.33 11.19 -15.05
C LYS A 172 0.30 11.44 -16.42
N LEU A 173 0.43 10.40 -17.27
CA LEU A 173 0.96 10.56 -18.63
C LEU A 173 0.09 11.48 -19.48
N ARG A 174 -1.24 11.31 -19.45
CA ARG A 174 -2.17 12.19 -20.19
C ARG A 174 -2.04 13.64 -19.74
N VAL A 175 -1.97 13.87 -18.43
CA VAL A 175 -1.75 15.22 -17.87
C VAL A 175 -0.40 15.81 -18.28
N ALA A 176 0.66 15.01 -18.21
CA ALA A 176 2.00 15.44 -18.61
C ALA A 176 2.08 15.78 -20.11
N GLN A 177 1.41 15.03 -20.98
CA GLN A 177 1.32 15.32 -22.41
C GLN A 177 0.62 16.66 -22.67
N MET A 178 -0.55 16.89 -22.03
CA MET A 178 -1.25 18.19 -22.15
C MET A 178 -0.43 19.36 -21.60
N ALA A 179 0.40 19.12 -20.58
CA ALA A 179 1.31 20.13 -20.06
C ALA A 179 2.48 20.39 -21.03
N ALA A 180 3.08 19.34 -21.61
CA ALA A 180 4.18 19.43 -22.56
C ALA A 180 3.80 20.17 -23.86
N ASP A 181 2.53 20.11 -24.27
CA ASP A 181 2.00 20.88 -25.42
C ASP A 181 2.03 22.39 -25.15
N ARG A 182 2.04 22.82 -23.89
CA ARG A 182 2.07 24.23 -23.47
C ARG A 182 3.46 24.69 -23.03
N ASP A 183 4.18 23.81 -22.36
CA ASP A 183 5.52 24.05 -21.83
C ASP A 183 6.44 22.85 -22.07
N SER A 184 7.44 23.06 -22.90
CA SER A 184 8.42 22.01 -23.28
C SER A 184 9.23 21.45 -22.12
N SER A 185 9.26 22.12 -20.97
CA SER A 185 9.94 21.63 -19.76
C SER A 185 9.37 20.29 -19.27
N PHE A 186 8.07 20.01 -19.55
CA PHE A 186 7.41 18.78 -19.17
C PHE A 186 7.66 17.58 -20.12
N HIS A 187 8.43 17.74 -21.20
CA HIS A 187 8.80 16.59 -22.04
C HIS A 187 9.52 15.48 -21.27
N ILE A 188 10.35 15.85 -20.29
CA ILE A 188 11.02 14.86 -19.43
C ILE A 188 10.02 14.01 -18.61
N ASN A 189 8.93 14.62 -18.17
CA ASN A 189 7.86 13.94 -17.46
C ASN A 189 7.17 12.90 -18.38
N VAL A 190 6.90 13.30 -19.63
CA VAL A 190 6.31 12.43 -20.64
C VAL A 190 7.21 11.22 -20.91
N GLU A 191 8.50 11.44 -21.19
CA GLU A 191 9.47 10.37 -21.45
C GLU A 191 9.60 9.40 -20.27
N ALA A 192 9.66 9.93 -19.05
CA ALA A 192 9.76 9.12 -17.85
C ALA A 192 8.49 8.31 -17.59
N LEU A 193 7.30 8.94 -17.74
CA LEU A 193 6.02 8.27 -17.57
C LEU A 193 5.73 7.25 -18.66
N GLN A 194 6.19 7.46 -19.89
CA GLN A 194 6.09 6.44 -20.95
C GLN A 194 6.86 5.18 -20.60
N LYS A 195 8.07 5.32 -20.06
CA LYS A 195 8.89 4.18 -19.60
C LYS A 195 8.30 3.50 -18.34
N ALA A 196 7.56 4.25 -17.54
CA ALA A 196 6.96 3.77 -16.30
C ALA A 196 5.59 3.08 -16.52
N GLN A 197 5.03 3.09 -17.75
CA GLN A 197 3.77 2.43 -18.02
C GLN A 197 3.83 0.94 -17.72
N PRO A 198 2.81 0.36 -17.05
CA PRO A 198 2.70 -1.08 -16.91
C PRO A 198 2.49 -1.72 -18.30
N LYS A 199 3.02 -2.92 -18.48
CA LYS A 199 2.76 -3.71 -19.69
C LYS A 199 1.27 -3.96 -19.81
N ASP A 200 0.71 -3.75 -20.99
CA ASP A 200 -0.69 -4.07 -21.26
C ASP A 200 -0.92 -5.59 -21.15
N LEU A 201 -2.00 -5.94 -20.49
CA LEU A 201 -2.46 -7.30 -20.39
C LEU A 201 -3.17 -7.68 -21.69
N ASP A 202 -2.83 -8.84 -22.21
CA ASP A 202 -3.51 -9.42 -23.36
C ASP A 202 -4.87 -10.04 -22.94
N ALA A 203 -5.76 -10.23 -23.92
CA ALA A 203 -7.08 -10.83 -23.67
C ALA A 203 -7.01 -12.20 -22.97
N SER A 204 -5.93 -12.96 -23.18
CA SER A 204 -5.70 -14.25 -22.51
C SER A 204 -5.33 -14.14 -21.03
N GLU A 205 -4.85 -12.97 -20.61
CA GLU A 205 -4.44 -12.69 -19.23
C GLU A 205 -5.59 -12.03 -18.43
N ILE A 206 -6.66 -11.62 -19.12
CA ILE A 206 -7.82 -10.93 -18.52
C ILE A 206 -8.92 -11.94 -18.21
N ASP A 207 -9.19 -12.19 -16.93
CA ASP A 207 -10.34 -13.00 -16.50
C ASP A 207 -11.64 -12.19 -16.58
N VAL A 208 -12.53 -12.61 -17.49
CA VAL A 208 -13.81 -11.96 -17.71
C VAL A 208 -14.95 -12.80 -17.18
N ARG A 209 -15.81 -12.18 -16.38
CA ARG A 209 -16.99 -12.83 -15.80
C ARG A 209 -18.27 -12.11 -16.22
N LEU A 210 -19.34 -12.89 -16.46
CA LEU A 210 -20.68 -12.34 -16.57
C LEU A 210 -21.06 -11.59 -15.30
N GLY A 211 -21.59 -10.37 -15.47
CA GLY A 211 -21.92 -9.47 -14.37
C GLY A 211 -20.81 -8.49 -13.99
N ALA A 212 -19.66 -8.54 -14.67
CA ALA A 212 -18.63 -7.53 -14.50
C ALA A 212 -19.15 -6.16 -15.00
N THR A 213 -19.15 -5.17 -14.11
CA THR A 213 -19.77 -3.85 -14.35
C THR A 213 -19.00 -2.96 -15.35
N TRP A 214 -17.75 -3.32 -15.66
CA TRP A 214 -16.95 -2.60 -16.64
C TRP A 214 -17.28 -2.97 -18.09
N ILE A 215 -18.04 -4.07 -18.30
CA ILE A 215 -18.52 -4.51 -19.62
C ILE A 215 -19.84 -3.81 -19.89
N ASP A 216 -19.92 -3.10 -21.02
CA ASP A 216 -21.12 -2.37 -21.37
C ASP A 216 -22.29 -3.30 -21.67
N ALA A 217 -23.51 -2.86 -21.36
CA ALA A 217 -24.73 -3.63 -21.56
C ALA A 217 -24.93 -4.07 -23.01
N ASP A 218 -24.43 -3.29 -23.97
CA ASP A 218 -24.48 -3.60 -25.40
C ASP A 218 -23.76 -4.91 -25.75
N TYR A 219 -22.62 -5.21 -25.11
CA TYR A 219 -21.93 -6.48 -25.33
C TYR A 219 -22.71 -7.66 -24.75
N ILE A 220 -23.36 -7.48 -23.62
CA ILE A 220 -24.24 -8.50 -23.05
C ILE A 220 -25.46 -8.72 -23.92
N GLN A 221 -26.02 -7.64 -24.50
CA GLN A 221 -27.12 -7.70 -25.45
C GLN A 221 -26.71 -8.50 -26.68
N GLN A 222 -25.56 -8.21 -27.30
CA GLN A 222 -25.02 -8.94 -28.45
C GLN A 222 -24.79 -10.43 -28.13
N PHE A 223 -24.17 -10.72 -26.99
CA PHE A 223 -23.97 -12.08 -26.53
C PHE A 223 -25.27 -12.85 -26.44
N MET A 224 -26.27 -12.25 -25.80
CA MET A 224 -27.60 -12.82 -25.64
C MET A 224 -28.27 -13.10 -27.01
N GLU A 225 -28.22 -12.13 -27.93
CA GLU A 225 -28.82 -12.27 -29.24
C GLU A 225 -28.16 -13.32 -30.10
N GLU A 226 -26.82 -13.37 -30.09
CA GLU A 226 -26.04 -14.33 -30.89
C GLU A 226 -26.08 -15.73 -30.31
N THR A 227 -25.91 -15.88 -29.02
CA THR A 227 -25.77 -17.21 -28.36
C THR A 227 -27.13 -17.90 -28.18
N PHE A 228 -28.18 -17.13 -27.86
CA PHE A 228 -29.50 -17.71 -27.69
C PHE A 228 -30.30 -17.69 -29.00
N GLU A 229 -29.68 -17.29 -30.12
CA GLU A 229 -30.33 -17.21 -31.44
C GLU A 229 -31.63 -16.45 -31.38
N THR A 230 -31.64 -15.30 -30.64
CA THR A 230 -32.84 -14.54 -30.34
C THR A 230 -33.54 -14.14 -31.65
N PRO A 231 -34.83 -14.54 -31.86
CA PRO A 231 -35.56 -14.23 -33.05
C PRO A 231 -35.62 -12.73 -33.31
N TYR A 232 -35.48 -12.32 -34.58
CA TYR A 232 -35.41 -10.91 -34.97
C TYR A 232 -36.59 -10.05 -34.43
N TYR A 233 -37.80 -10.60 -34.43
CA TYR A 233 -38.99 -9.88 -33.92
C TYR A 233 -38.99 -9.70 -32.39
N LEU A 234 -38.16 -10.46 -31.63
CA LEU A 234 -38.01 -10.34 -30.18
C LEU A 234 -36.85 -9.43 -29.76
N ARG A 235 -35.88 -9.16 -30.64
CA ARG A 235 -34.68 -8.39 -30.30
C ARG A 235 -35.00 -6.99 -29.78
N ARG A 236 -36.09 -6.36 -30.23
CA ARG A 236 -36.55 -5.06 -29.73
C ARG A 236 -37.30 -5.12 -28.41
N SER A 237 -37.85 -6.27 -28.06
CA SER A 237 -38.66 -6.47 -26.86
C SER A 237 -37.84 -7.05 -25.69
N ILE A 238 -36.72 -7.73 -25.99
CA ILE A 238 -35.84 -8.29 -24.99
C ILE A 238 -34.60 -7.40 -24.93
N GLU A 239 -34.48 -6.63 -23.85
CA GLU A 239 -33.45 -5.60 -23.70
C GLU A 239 -32.70 -5.79 -22.36
N VAL A 240 -31.37 -5.79 -22.42
CA VAL A 240 -30.48 -5.83 -21.26
C VAL A 240 -30.26 -4.40 -20.77
N LYS A 241 -30.50 -4.17 -19.49
CA LYS A 241 -30.25 -2.88 -18.82
C LYS A 241 -29.40 -3.07 -17.58
N PHE A 242 -28.45 -2.17 -17.41
CA PHE A 242 -27.68 -2.05 -16.18
C PHE A 242 -28.03 -0.75 -15.49
N SER A 243 -28.33 -0.81 -14.20
CA SER A 243 -28.58 0.36 -13.36
C SER A 243 -27.33 0.66 -12.54
N GLU A 244 -26.64 1.74 -12.82
CA GLU A 244 -25.46 2.17 -12.03
C GLU A 244 -25.81 2.48 -10.58
N LEU A 245 -27.04 2.97 -10.33
CA LEU A 245 -27.49 3.36 -8.98
C LEU A 245 -27.67 2.17 -8.04
N THR A 246 -28.22 1.05 -8.57
CA THR A 246 -28.50 -0.17 -7.78
C THR A 246 -27.48 -1.28 -8.04
N ALA A 247 -26.59 -1.09 -9.00
CA ALA A 247 -25.65 -2.10 -9.51
C ALA A 247 -26.38 -3.40 -9.94
N GLU A 248 -27.61 -3.31 -10.40
CA GLU A 248 -28.43 -4.44 -10.83
C GLU A 248 -28.57 -4.50 -12.34
N TRP A 249 -28.48 -5.72 -12.86
CA TRP A 249 -28.80 -6.05 -14.24
C TRP A 249 -30.24 -6.49 -14.36
N ARG A 250 -30.95 -6.04 -15.39
CA ARG A 250 -32.31 -6.44 -15.70
C ARG A 250 -32.45 -6.78 -17.18
N ILE A 251 -33.13 -7.88 -17.46
CA ILE A 251 -33.51 -8.26 -18.82
C ILE A 251 -35.03 -8.06 -18.97
N ASN A 252 -35.39 -6.99 -19.63
CA ASN A 252 -36.77 -6.74 -19.96
C ASN A 252 -37.26 -7.75 -21.01
N GLY A 253 -38.53 -8.10 -20.99
CA GLY A 253 -39.08 -9.03 -21.98
C GLY A 253 -38.61 -10.49 -21.87
N LYS A 254 -37.90 -10.87 -20.81
CA LYS A 254 -37.36 -12.22 -20.60
C LYS A 254 -38.38 -13.37 -20.64
N SER A 255 -39.66 -13.07 -20.51
CA SER A 255 -40.76 -14.05 -20.60
C SER A 255 -41.41 -14.11 -21.97
N SER A 256 -40.94 -13.30 -22.95
CA SER A 256 -41.53 -13.22 -24.29
C SER A 256 -41.24 -14.38 -25.24
N PRO A 257 -40.12 -15.15 -25.07
CA PRO A 257 -39.84 -16.29 -25.94
C PRO A 257 -40.93 -17.36 -25.90
N ASN A 258 -41.20 -17.94 -27.05
CA ASN A 258 -42.13 -19.04 -27.16
C ASN A 258 -41.53 -20.32 -26.61
N TYR A 259 -42.29 -21.19 -25.97
CA TYR A 259 -41.82 -22.50 -25.46
C TYR A 259 -41.17 -23.40 -26.52
N ASN A 260 -41.40 -23.16 -27.79
CA ASN A 260 -40.78 -23.86 -28.92
C ASN A 260 -39.37 -23.36 -29.25
N ASP A 261 -38.89 -22.31 -28.58
CA ASP A 261 -37.54 -21.82 -28.77
C ASP A 261 -36.52 -22.78 -28.07
N VAL A 262 -35.87 -23.59 -28.92
CA VAL A 262 -34.93 -24.62 -28.45
C VAL A 262 -33.71 -23.99 -27.73
N ALA A 263 -33.19 -22.89 -28.24
CA ALA A 263 -32.06 -22.23 -27.62
C ALA A 263 -32.42 -21.72 -26.20
N ALA A 264 -33.59 -21.11 -26.07
CA ALA A 264 -34.05 -20.49 -24.82
C ALA A 264 -34.51 -21.48 -23.76
N TYR A 265 -35.07 -22.65 -24.14
CA TYR A 265 -35.68 -23.59 -23.19
C TYR A 265 -34.98 -24.94 -23.10
N VAL A 266 -34.14 -25.32 -24.07
CA VAL A 266 -33.47 -26.62 -24.08
C VAL A 266 -31.95 -26.48 -24.00
N THR A 267 -31.34 -25.66 -24.87
CA THR A 267 -29.89 -25.56 -24.93
C THR A 267 -29.34 -24.79 -23.72
N TYR A 268 -29.82 -23.57 -23.50
CA TYR A 268 -29.36 -22.66 -22.44
C TYR A 268 -30.37 -22.43 -21.31
N GLY A 269 -31.54 -23.06 -21.39
CA GLY A 269 -32.58 -22.97 -20.38
C GLY A 269 -33.18 -24.31 -20.02
N THR A 270 -34.25 -24.24 -19.21
CA THR A 270 -35.11 -25.36 -18.82
C THR A 270 -36.56 -24.92 -18.99
N GLU A 271 -37.51 -25.89 -18.93
CA GLU A 271 -38.96 -25.58 -18.96
C GLU A 271 -39.40 -24.62 -17.84
N ARG A 272 -38.70 -24.67 -16.69
CA ARG A 272 -39.01 -23.85 -15.50
C ARG A 272 -38.25 -22.52 -15.43
N ALA A 273 -37.14 -22.39 -16.15
CA ALA A 273 -36.33 -21.18 -16.24
C ALA A 273 -35.67 -21.13 -17.61
N ASN A 274 -36.12 -20.17 -18.45
CA ASN A 274 -35.52 -19.96 -19.74
C ASN A 274 -34.14 -19.29 -19.66
N ALA A 275 -33.38 -19.32 -20.75
CA ALA A 275 -32.01 -18.79 -20.83
C ALA A 275 -31.90 -17.32 -20.38
N TYR A 276 -32.86 -16.48 -20.71
CA TYR A 276 -32.86 -15.05 -20.36
C TYR A 276 -32.98 -14.82 -18.85
N ARG A 277 -33.81 -15.62 -18.17
CA ARG A 277 -33.94 -15.57 -16.73
C ARG A 277 -32.66 -16.07 -16.05
N ILE A 278 -32.07 -17.17 -16.56
CA ILE A 278 -30.81 -17.69 -16.02
C ILE A 278 -29.68 -16.69 -16.25
N LEU A 279 -29.62 -16.02 -17.40
CA LEU A 279 -28.66 -14.97 -17.69
C LEU A 279 -28.80 -13.80 -16.71
N GLU A 280 -30.02 -13.32 -16.46
CA GLU A 280 -30.25 -12.21 -15.51
C GLU A 280 -29.78 -12.56 -14.09
N GLU A 281 -30.09 -13.75 -13.59
CA GLU A 281 -29.60 -14.19 -12.28
C GLU A 281 -28.05 -14.31 -12.26
N THR A 282 -27.45 -14.79 -13.38
CA THR A 282 -26.00 -14.88 -13.55
C THR A 282 -25.34 -13.52 -13.54
N LEU A 283 -25.87 -12.53 -14.26
CA LEU A 283 -25.38 -11.16 -14.30
C LEU A 283 -25.42 -10.51 -12.91
N ASN A 284 -26.42 -10.84 -12.11
CA ASN A 284 -26.53 -10.38 -10.72
C ASN A 284 -25.76 -11.25 -9.71
N LEU A 285 -24.88 -12.13 -10.18
CA LEU A 285 -24.05 -13.02 -9.36
C LEU A 285 -24.87 -13.94 -8.44
N LYS A 286 -26.10 -14.28 -8.84
CA LYS A 286 -27.00 -15.14 -8.10
C LYS A 286 -27.02 -16.54 -8.72
N ASP A 287 -27.03 -17.58 -7.89
CA ASP A 287 -27.28 -18.93 -8.34
C ASP A 287 -28.79 -19.14 -8.58
N ILE A 288 -29.13 -19.70 -9.73
CA ILE A 288 -30.51 -20.00 -10.06
C ILE A 288 -31.09 -21.05 -9.11
N ARG A 289 -32.28 -20.81 -8.59
CA ARG A 289 -33.01 -21.71 -7.71
C ARG A 289 -34.44 -21.86 -8.18
N ILE A 290 -34.91 -23.11 -8.27
CA ILE A 290 -36.27 -23.46 -8.70
C ILE A 290 -37.03 -23.96 -7.48
N TYR A 291 -38.22 -23.40 -7.27
CA TYR A 291 -39.08 -23.73 -6.14
C TYR A 291 -40.41 -24.30 -6.62
N ASP A 292 -40.90 -25.33 -5.96
CA ASP A 292 -42.26 -25.82 -6.08
C ASP A 292 -43.12 -25.20 -4.99
N THR A 293 -44.37 -24.93 -5.34
CA THR A 293 -45.38 -24.53 -4.35
C THR A 293 -46.15 -25.75 -3.93
N ILE A 294 -46.04 -26.15 -2.68
CA ILE A 294 -46.73 -27.30 -2.09
C ILE A 294 -47.75 -26.77 -1.08
N GLU A 295 -48.93 -27.33 -1.08
CA GLU A 295 -49.96 -27.03 -0.09
C GLU A 295 -49.70 -27.89 1.16
N ASP A 296 -49.58 -27.26 2.32
CA ASP A 296 -49.38 -27.93 3.60
C ASP A 296 -50.73 -28.50 4.12
N ALA A 297 -50.68 -29.38 5.09
CA ALA A 297 -51.87 -30.01 5.68
C ALA A 297 -52.92 -29.00 6.20
N ASP A 298 -52.49 -27.77 6.49
CA ASP A 298 -53.33 -26.64 6.92
C ASP A 298 -53.86 -25.77 5.77
N GLY A 299 -53.69 -26.21 4.51
CA GLY A 299 -54.11 -25.45 3.31
C GLY A 299 -53.24 -24.21 2.99
N LYS A 300 -52.07 -24.05 3.64
CA LYS A 300 -51.14 -22.98 3.39
C LYS A 300 -50.15 -23.34 2.29
N GLN A 301 -49.96 -22.44 1.33
CA GLN A 301 -48.94 -22.60 0.29
C GLN A 301 -47.54 -22.39 0.84
N LYS A 302 -46.67 -23.38 0.68
CA LYS A 302 -45.26 -23.35 1.08
C LYS A 302 -44.36 -23.54 -0.14
N ARG A 303 -43.36 -22.66 -0.30
CA ARG A 303 -42.34 -22.78 -1.34
C ARG A 303 -41.24 -23.76 -0.87
N VAL A 304 -41.04 -24.85 -1.61
CA VAL A 304 -40.02 -25.88 -1.32
C VAL A 304 -39.03 -25.91 -2.48
N LEU A 305 -37.74 -25.95 -2.18
CA LEU A 305 -36.68 -26.02 -3.21
C LEU A 305 -36.76 -27.37 -3.95
N ASN A 306 -36.91 -27.28 -5.28
CA ASN A 306 -36.81 -28.44 -6.15
C ASN A 306 -35.33 -28.65 -6.50
N LYS A 307 -34.70 -29.61 -5.83
CA LYS A 307 -33.26 -29.89 -6.00
C LYS A 307 -32.91 -30.33 -7.43
N LYS A 308 -33.75 -31.21 -8.03
CA LYS A 308 -33.51 -31.75 -9.38
C LYS A 308 -33.53 -30.64 -10.43
N GLU A 309 -34.59 -29.83 -10.45
CA GLU A 309 -34.75 -28.71 -11.39
C GLU A 309 -33.72 -27.62 -11.13
N THR A 310 -33.36 -27.36 -9.88
CA THR A 310 -32.29 -26.41 -9.54
C THR A 310 -30.93 -26.85 -10.08
N THR A 311 -30.59 -28.14 -9.91
CA THR A 311 -29.33 -28.67 -10.43
C THR A 311 -29.25 -28.56 -11.95
N LEU A 312 -30.35 -28.91 -12.64
CA LEU A 312 -30.44 -28.80 -14.10
C LEU A 312 -30.29 -27.33 -14.56
N ALA A 313 -30.97 -26.39 -13.89
CA ALA A 313 -30.85 -24.96 -14.20
C ALA A 313 -29.44 -24.42 -13.91
N GLN A 314 -28.75 -24.88 -12.86
CA GLN A 314 -27.37 -24.53 -12.56
C GLN A 314 -26.37 -25.07 -13.59
N GLN A 315 -26.61 -26.25 -14.16
CA GLN A 315 -25.82 -26.74 -15.30
C GLN A 315 -25.96 -25.83 -16.51
N LYS A 316 -27.19 -25.37 -16.81
CA LYS A 316 -27.42 -24.38 -17.88
C LYS A 316 -26.79 -23.03 -17.58
N GLN A 317 -26.82 -22.59 -16.33
CA GLN A 317 -26.12 -21.40 -15.87
C GLN A 317 -24.62 -21.49 -16.11
N GLN A 318 -24.00 -22.64 -15.82
CA GLN A 318 -22.61 -22.86 -16.12
C GLN A 318 -22.30 -22.85 -17.63
N ALA A 319 -23.15 -23.50 -18.42
CA ALA A 319 -23.02 -23.49 -19.88
C ALA A 319 -23.08 -22.08 -20.48
N ILE A 320 -23.92 -21.20 -19.93
CA ILE A 320 -23.98 -19.78 -20.33
C ILE A 320 -22.67 -19.06 -19.96
N LYS A 321 -22.12 -19.29 -18.75
CA LYS A 321 -20.86 -18.70 -18.32
C LYS A 321 -19.69 -19.12 -19.23
N ASP A 322 -19.63 -20.38 -19.59
CA ASP A 322 -18.59 -20.93 -20.48
C ASP A 322 -18.74 -20.38 -21.91
N ALA A 323 -19.97 -20.35 -22.43
CA ALA A 323 -20.26 -19.78 -23.74
C ALA A 323 -19.87 -18.28 -23.80
N PHE A 324 -20.11 -17.52 -22.73
CA PHE A 324 -19.70 -16.11 -22.69
C PHE A 324 -18.18 -15.93 -22.70
N ARG A 325 -17.46 -16.75 -21.95
CA ARG A 325 -15.98 -16.72 -21.91
C ARG A 325 -15.39 -16.95 -23.29
N ASP A 326 -15.96 -17.90 -24.04
CA ASP A 326 -15.52 -18.20 -25.41
C ASP A 326 -15.92 -17.12 -26.41
N TRP A 327 -17.13 -16.56 -26.23
CA TRP A 327 -17.68 -15.56 -27.14
C TRP A 327 -16.99 -14.22 -27.03
N ILE A 328 -16.70 -13.73 -25.82
CA ILE A 328 -16.25 -12.35 -25.56
C ILE A 328 -14.96 -12.00 -26.30
N TRP A 329 -14.05 -12.96 -26.42
CA TRP A 329 -12.75 -12.77 -27.05
C TRP A 329 -12.66 -13.26 -28.51
N ARG A 330 -13.74 -13.78 -29.06
CA ARG A 330 -13.74 -14.34 -30.43
C ARG A 330 -13.59 -13.27 -31.49
N ASP A 331 -14.29 -12.17 -31.36
CA ASP A 331 -14.24 -11.05 -32.31
C ASP A 331 -13.00 -10.19 -32.06
N PRO A 332 -12.16 -9.91 -33.10
CA PRO A 332 -10.91 -9.15 -32.94
C PRO A 332 -11.13 -7.72 -32.46
N HIS A 333 -12.16 -7.02 -33.01
CA HIS A 333 -12.44 -5.62 -32.63
C HIS A 333 -12.92 -5.52 -31.17
N ARG A 334 -13.82 -6.40 -30.78
CA ARG A 334 -14.31 -6.47 -29.40
C ARG A 334 -13.18 -6.80 -28.43
N ARG A 335 -12.28 -7.73 -28.82
CA ARG A 335 -11.08 -8.09 -28.06
C ARG A 335 -10.18 -6.88 -27.82
N GLU A 336 -9.84 -6.14 -28.88
CA GLU A 336 -9.01 -4.95 -28.77
C GLU A 336 -9.65 -3.86 -27.89
N THR A 337 -10.91 -3.57 -28.13
CA THR A 337 -11.66 -2.54 -27.38
C THR A 337 -11.74 -2.89 -25.90
N LEU A 338 -12.09 -4.13 -25.56
CA LEU A 338 -12.24 -4.55 -24.16
C LEU A 338 -10.90 -4.69 -23.44
N SER A 339 -9.85 -5.19 -24.11
CA SER A 339 -8.52 -5.24 -23.49
C SER A 339 -7.97 -3.84 -23.23
N THR A 340 -8.15 -2.90 -24.14
CA THR A 340 -7.76 -1.50 -23.95
C THR A 340 -8.51 -0.89 -22.76
N LYS A 341 -9.85 -1.05 -22.75
CA LYS A 341 -10.69 -0.55 -21.64
C LYS A 341 -10.31 -1.15 -20.29
N TYR A 342 -10.01 -2.45 -20.26
CA TYR A 342 -9.57 -3.12 -19.03
C TYR A 342 -8.23 -2.58 -18.54
N ASN A 343 -7.25 -2.44 -19.44
CA ASN A 343 -5.94 -1.89 -19.11
C ASN A 343 -6.02 -0.44 -18.61
N GLU A 344 -6.89 0.37 -19.19
CA GLU A 344 -7.11 1.75 -18.74
C GLU A 344 -7.74 1.81 -17.34
N LEU A 345 -8.70 0.94 -17.02
CA LEU A 345 -9.41 0.96 -15.76
C LEU A 345 -8.69 0.26 -14.62
N PHE A 346 -8.04 -0.87 -14.88
CA PHE A 346 -7.52 -1.77 -13.85
C PHE A 346 -6.02 -1.98 -13.89
N ASN A 347 -5.36 -1.68 -15.01
CA ASN A 347 -3.90 -1.80 -15.17
C ASN A 347 -3.27 -0.41 -15.35
N SER A 348 -3.76 0.59 -14.64
CA SER A 348 -3.26 1.98 -14.70
C SER A 348 -2.27 2.30 -13.59
N THR A 349 -2.21 1.46 -12.55
CA THR A 349 -1.46 1.74 -11.33
C THR A 349 -0.14 1.00 -11.29
N ARG A 350 0.95 1.74 -11.05
CA ARG A 350 2.26 1.20 -10.74
C ARG A 350 2.54 1.36 -9.25
N PRO A 351 2.91 0.29 -8.52
CA PRO A 351 3.32 0.42 -7.14
C PRO A 351 4.59 1.28 -7.04
N ARG A 352 4.75 2.00 -5.92
CA ARG A 352 5.97 2.76 -5.66
C ARG A 352 7.13 1.79 -5.42
N GLU A 353 8.21 1.98 -6.16
CA GLU A 353 9.43 1.19 -6.06
C GLU A 353 10.48 2.01 -5.32
N TYR A 354 10.98 1.47 -4.22
CA TYR A 354 12.00 2.10 -3.39
C TYR A 354 13.38 1.58 -3.80
N ASP A 355 13.89 2.00 -4.96
CA ASP A 355 15.18 1.56 -5.47
C ASP A 355 16.38 2.22 -4.79
N GLY A 356 16.15 3.34 -4.08
CA GLY A 356 17.19 4.09 -3.39
C GLY A 356 18.28 4.65 -4.32
N SER A 357 18.01 4.74 -5.62
CA SER A 357 18.99 5.23 -6.62
C SER A 357 19.44 6.68 -6.36
N HIS A 358 18.59 7.46 -5.70
CA HIS A 358 18.84 8.84 -5.32
C HIS A 358 19.70 8.99 -4.06
N ILE A 359 19.90 7.91 -3.27
CA ILE A 359 20.66 7.96 -2.02
C ILE A 359 22.15 7.94 -2.34
N ARG A 360 22.82 9.03 -2.00
CA ARG A 360 24.28 9.16 -2.04
C ARG A 360 24.77 9.60 -0.67
N PHE A 361 25.89 9.04 -0.22
CA PHE A 361 26.50 9.41 1.05
C PHE A 361 27.70 10.32 0.79
N GLY A 362 27.65 11.53 1.31
CA GLY A 362 28.80 12.46 1.28
C GLY A 362 30.01 11.81 1.99
N GLY A 363 31.19 11.89 1.37
CA GLY A 363 32.42 11.28 1.91
C GLY A 363 32.54 9.78 1.76
N MET A 364 31.62 9.09 1.09
CA MET A 364 31.74 7.67 0.77
C MET A 364 32.79 7.46 -0.34
N ASN A 365 33.67 6.47 -0.15
CA ASN A 365 34.65 6.12 -1.19
C ASN A 365 33.92 5.75 -2.50
N PRO A 366 34.22 6.39 -3.64
CA PRO A 366 33.58 6.15 -4.93
C PRO A 366 33.74 4.71 -5.45
N ASP A 367 34.75 3.99 -4.99
CA ASP A 367 34.98 2.59 -5.35
C ASP A 367 34.01 1.62 -4.66
N ILE A 368 33.24 2.10 -3.65
CA ILE A 368 32.25 1.30 -2.93
C ILE A 368 30.90 1.49 -3.59
N THR A 369 30.41 0.45 -4.27
CA THR A 369 29.05 0.41 -4.80
C THR A 369 28.14 -0.31 -3.81
N LEU A 370 27.09 0.39 -3.34
CA LEU A 370 26.04 -0.24 -2.54
C LEU A 370 25.27 -1.24 -3.40
N SER A 371 24.99 -2.42 -2.84
CA SER A 371 24.11 -3.39 -3.52
C SER A 371 22.70 -2.81 -3.68
N VAL A 372 21.98 -3.27 -4.68
CA VAL A 372 20.58 -2.85 -4.94
C VAL A 372 19.74 -3.07 -3.68
N THR A 373 19.84 -4.24 -3.06
CA THR A 373 19.12 -4.61 -1.82
C THR A 373 19.42 -3.64 -0.66
N THR A 374 20.67 -3.21 -0.51
CA THR A 374 21.05 -2.25 0.54
C THR A 374 20.43 -0.88 0.28
N ARG A 375 20.41 -0.42 -0.98
CA ARG A 375 19.77 0.84 -1.39
C ARG A 375 18.25 0.82 -1.18
N GLU A 376 17.60 -0.27 -1.61
CA GLU A 376 16.16 -0.48 -1.40
C GLU A 376 15.80 -0.45 0.09
N MET A 377 16.60 -1.11 0.91
CA MET A 377 16.41 -1.17 2.36
C MET A 377 16.57 0.21 3.01
N LEU A 378 17.57 0.99 2.58
CA LEU A 378 17.79 2.35 3.07
C LEU A 378 16.66 3.30 2.63
N SER A 379 16.20 3.20 1.39
CA SER A 379 15.05 3.96 0.88
C SER A 379 13.78 3.66 1.67
N LEU A 380 13.50 2.39 1.92
CA LEU A 380 12.41 1.93 2.77
C LEU A 380 12.51 2.45 4.20
N MET A 381 13.72 2.49 4.77
CA MET A 381 13.95 3.02 6.11
C MET A 381 13.69 4.53 6.17
N CYS A 382 14.11 5.31 5.18
CA CYS A 382 13.80 6.74 5.07
C CYS A 382 12.29 6.95 5.00
N TYR A 383 11.58 6.19 4.19
CA TYR A 383 10.12 6.26 4.07
C TYR A 383 9.40 5.89 5.37
N MET A 384 9.88 4.86 6.08
CA MET A 384 9.32 4.46 7.38
C MET A 384 9.53 5.52 8.46
N VAL A 385 10.60 6.29 8.40
CA VAL A 385 10.83 7.46 9.27
C VAL A 385 9.83 8.56 8.93
N GLU A 386 9.57 8.81 7.64
CA GLU A 386 8.56 9.77 7.16
C GLU A 386 7.15 9.44 7.68
N ILE A 387 6.72 8.18 7.56
CA ILE A 387 5.44 7.71 8.13
C ILE A 387 5.40 7.91 9.65
N ARG A 388 6.51 7.72 10.36
CA ARG A 388 6.58 7.96 11.81
C ARG A 388 6.45 9.43 12.16
N CYS A 389 7.06 10.33 11.41
CA CYS A 389 6.92 11.78 11.61
C CYS A 389 5.50 12.26 11.38
N LEU A 390 4.77 11.70 10.42
CA LEU A 390 3.34 11.97 10.21
C LEU A 390 2.47 11.36 11.33
N HIS A 391 2.80 10.19 11.82
CA HIS A 391 2.08 9.53 12.92
C HIS A 391 2.35 10.15 14.29
N THR A 392 3.55 10.66 14.55
CA THR A 392 3.88 11.32 15.83
C THR A 392 3.23 12.67 15.99
N LYS A 393 2.82 13.35 14.92
CA LYS A 393 1.93 14.52 14.99
C LYS A 393 0.48 14.17 15.31
N LEU A 394 0.04 12.94 15.05
CA LEU A 394 -1.34 12.48 15.23
C LEU A 394 -1.55 11.52 16.40
N VAL A 395 -0.54 10.79 16.84
CA VAL A 395 -0.68 9.82 17.94
C VAL A 395 0.54 9.83 18.86
N ARG A 396 0.44 10.52 19.98
CA ARG A 396 1.24 10.23 21.18
C ARG A 396 0.84 8.87 21.73
N ALA A 397 1.29 7.76 21.13
CA ALA A 397 1.11 6.45 21.73
C ALA A 397 2.08 5.39 21.19
N ARG A 398 3.00 5.04 22.09
CA ARG A 398 3.74 3.77 22.22
C ARG A 398 4.69 3.32 21.08
N PRO A 399 6.01 3.53 21.25
CA PRO A 399 7.03 2.79 20.54
C PRO A 399 7.51 1.63 21.41
N SER A 400 7.26 0.37 21.14
CA SER A 400 7.95 -0.62 21.95
C SER A 400 8.14 -2.03 21.40
N ARG A 401 7.63 -2.42 20.25
CA ARG A 401 7.84 -3.82 19.83
C ARG A 401 8.63 -4.06 18.53
N TRP A 402 8.82 -3.04 17.70
CA TRP A 402 9.47 -3.21 16.39
C TRP A 402 10.98 -2.91 16.36
N LEU A 403 11.45 -2.01 17.20
CA LEU A 403 12.89 -1.69 17.30
C LEU A 403 13.74 -2.87 17.83
N HIS A 404 13.17 -3.70 18.69
CA HIS A 404 13.88 -4.87 19.23
C HIS A 404 14.09 -6.01 18.21
N ARG A 405 13.27 -6.10 17.15
CA ARG A 405 13.46 -7.10 16.09
C ARG A 405 14.49 -6.68 15.05
N LEU A 406 14.62 -5.40 14.76
CA LEU A 406 15.62 -4.89 13.79
C LEU A 406 17.05 -4.95 14.30
N TRP A 407 17.26 -4.84 15.62
CA TRP A 407 18.59 -4.99 16.22
C TRP A 407 19.11 -6.44 16.27
N ARG A 408 18.20 -7.42 16.26
CA ARG A 408 18.59 -8.85 16.25
C ARG A 408 18.96 -9.40 14.87
N VAL A 409 18.64 -8.70 13.80
CA VAL A 409 18.96 -9.14 12.43
C VAL A 409 20.35 -8.67 11.97
N ASN A 410 20.94 -7.69 12.63
CA ASN A 410 22.28 -7.16 12.33
C ASN A 410 23.37 -7.69 13.27
N GLY A 411 23.22 -8.89 13.82
CA GLY A 411 24.33 -9.66 14.34
C GLY A 411 25.19 -10.16 13.18
N LEU A 412 26.08 -9.32 12.71
CA LEU A 412 27.22 -9.73 11.90
C LEU A 412 28.46 -9.65 12.81
N ASP A 413 29.07 -10.83 12.99
CA ASP A 413 30.42 -11.02 13.45
C ASP A 413 31.43 -10.14 12.69
#